data_b933b02436a003f934c9cf9f66b12507
#
_entry.id   b933b02436a003f934c9cf9f66b12507
#
_cell.length_a   1.000
_cell.length_b   1.000
_cell.length_c   1.000
_cell.angle_alpha   90.00
_cell.angle_beta   90.00
_cell.angle_gamma   90.00
#
_symmetry.space_group_name_H-M   'P 1'
#
loop_
_entity.id
_entity.type
_entity.pdbx_description
1 polymer ?
#
loop_
_entity_poly.entity_id
_entity_poly.type
_entity_poly.pdbx_seq_one_letter_code
_entity_poly.pdbx_strand_id
1 'polypeptide(L)'
;MDMTMESCRRFVEVLASDAPAPGGGGAAALVGAIGTALGNMVGSLTLGKKKYADVQEEIIALKKRCDELQKELLDQVEADDKGFVPLAKAYGIPKDDPNRDAILEEATVTACAVPMHIMELCCQALDCVAVFAAKGSRLAVSDAGCAAVCCKAALQAASLNVFINTKSLKNRETAQAMNDKANGMLNAYVPKADEIFNSVKSLFGQ
;
A
#
# COMPACT_ATOMS: atom_id res chain seq x y z
N MET A 1 -0.68 19.35 6.63
CA MET A 1 0.80 19.42 6.41
C MET A 1 1.15 18.22 5.57
N ASP A 2 1.81 18.40 4.45
CA ASP A 2 2.21 17.27 3.62
C ASP A 2 3.39 16.52 4.26
N MET A 3 3.09 15.41 4.92
CA MET A 3 4.05 14.61 5.64
C MET A 3 5.09 13.93 4.74
N THR A 4 4.82 13.82 3.43
CA THR A 4 5.78 13.25 2.47
C THR A 4 6.92 14.23 2.12
N MET A 5 6.73 15.53 2.40
CA MET A 5 7.74 16.58 2.22
C MET A 5 8.61 16.78 3.47
N GLU A 6 8.27 16.13 4.57
CA GLU A 6 9.03 16.21 5.81
C GLU A 6 10.20 15.21 5.82
N SER A 7 11.14 15.38 6.76
CA SER A 7 12.20 14.38 6.95
C SER A 7 11.62 13.05 7.45
N CYS A 8 12.27 11.93 7.12
CA CYS A 8 11.89 10.61 7.65
C CYS A 8 11.83 10.62 9.19
N ARG A 9 12.71 11.37 9.85
CA ARG A 9 12.70 11.51 11.31
C ARG A 9 11.41 12.19 11.78
N ARG A 10 11.05 13.31 11.13
CA ARG A 10 9.84 14.05 11.49
C ARG A 10 8.58 13.21 11.26
N PHE A 11 8.51 12.47 10.15
CA PHE A 11 7.40 11.56 9.89
C PHE A 11 7.23 10.54 11.04
N VAL A 12 8.32 9.87 11.43
CA VAL A 12 8.29 8.87 12.51
C VAL A 12 7.94 9.49 13.87
N GLU A 13 8.48 10.69 14.17
CA GLU A 13 8.15 11.43 15.41
C GLU A 13 6.66 11.77 15.50
N VAL A 14 6.06 12.27 14.40
CA VAL A 14 4.64 12.61 14.37
C VAL A 14 3.77 11.35 14.45
N LEU A 15 4.12 10.31 13.70
CA LEU A 15 3.41 9.02 13.74
C LEU A 15 3.41 8.38 15.14
N ALA A 16 4.48 8.61 15.95
CA ALA A 16 4.61 8.08 17.30
C ALA A 16 3.90 8.96 18.36
N SER A 17 3.33 10.09 17.99
CA SER A 17 2.68 11.04 18.91
C SER A 17 1.17 10.76 19.03
N ASP A 18 0.46 11.62 19.72
CA ASP A 18 -1.00 11.67 19.80
C ASP A 18 -1.66 12.48 18.68
N ALA A 19 -0.89 12.87 17.65
CA ALA A 19 -1.41 13.56 16.48
C ALA A 19 -2.41 12.64 15.74
N PRO A 20 -3.54 13.20 15.27
CA PRO A 20 -4.58 12.42 14.58
C PRO A 20 -4.12 11.83 13.24
N ALA A 21 -3.03 12.38 12.66
CA ALA A 21 -2.43 11.97 11.39
C ALA A 21 -0.92 12.30 11.36
N PRO A 22 -0.11 11.52 10.61
CA PRO A 22 -0.48 10.33 9.87
C PRO A 22 -0.83 9.15 10.80
N GLY A 23 -1.75 8.30 10.35
CA GLY A 23 -2.13 7.06 11.03
C GLY A 23 -1.62 5.82 10.33
N GLY A 24 -2.25 4.67 10.63
CA GLY A 24 -1.88 3.38 10.06
C GLY A 24 -2.02 3.29 8.54
N GLY A 25 -3.00 3.98 7.96
CA GLY A 25 -3.20 4.02 6.51
C GLY A 25 -2.09 4.82 5.82
N GLY A 26 -1.78 6.03 6.30
CA GLY A 26 -0.68 6.83 5.78
C GLY A 26 0.67 6.13 5.91
N ALA A 27 0.92 5.45 7.04
CA ALA A 27 2.12 4.63 7.23
C ALA A 27 2.18 3.45 6.24
N ALA A 28 1.05 2.76 6.00
CA ALA A 28 0.96 1.68 5.03
C ALA A 28 1.28 2.18 3.60
N ALA A 29 0.73 3.33 3.21
CA ALA A 29 1.00 3.96 1.92
C ALA A 29 2.50 4.26 1.73
N LEU A 30 3.15 4.86 2.74
CA LEU A 30 4.60 5.14 2.69
C LEU A 30 5.42 3.85 2.58
N VAL A 31 5.11 2.81 3.34
CA VAL A 31 5.81 1.51 3.25
C VAL A 31 5.61 0.88 1.88
N GLY A 32 4.41 0.98 1.30
CA GLY A 32 4.13 0.53 -0.07
C GLY A 32 4.96 1.29 -1.12
N ALA A 33 5.08 2.61 -0.98
CA ALA A 33 5.92 3.43 -1.86
C ALA A 33 7.40 3.03 -1.78
N ILE A 34 7.92 2.79 -0.56
CA ILE A 34 9.30 2.31 -0.33
C ILE A 34 9.50 0.95 -1.00
N GLY A 35 8.56 0.01 -0.81
CA GLY A 35 8.61 -1.31 -1.45
C GLY A 35 8.62 -1.21 -2.97
N THR A 36 7.76 -0.37 -3.54
CA THR A 36 7.70 -0.11 -4.98
C THR A 36 9.01 0.50 -5.50
N ALA A 37 9.61 1.44 -4.77
CA ALA A 37 10.88 2.06 -5.12
C ALA A 37 12.05 1.07 -5.12
N LEU A 38 12.09 0.14 -4.16
CA LEU A 38 13.08 -0.96 -4.13
C LEU A 38 12.98 -1.85 -5.38
N GLY A 39 11.75 -2.24 -5.76
CA GLY A 39 11.51 -2.98 -7.00
C GLY A 39 11.96 -2.19 -8.23
N ASN A 40 11.62 -0.91 -8.31
CA ASN A 40 12.01 -0.01 -9.40
C ASN A 40 13.53 0.16 -9.52
N MET A 41 14.26 0.16 -8.40
CA MET A 41 15.70 0.18 -8.37
C MET A 41 16.31 -1.05 -9.07
N VAL A 42 15.75 -2.25 -8.88
CA VAL A 42 16.15 -3.46 -9.61
C VAL A 42 15.98 -3.26 -11.11
N GLY A 43 14.86 -2.68 -11.54
CA GLY A 43 14.62 -2.29 -12.94
C GLY A 43 15.69 -1.32 -13.45
N SER A 44 15.99 -0.25 -12.70
CA SER A 44 17.04 0.73 -13.06
C SER A 44 18.42 0.09 -13.24
N LEU A 45 18.76 -0.85 -12.37
CA LEU A 45 20.01 -1.59 -12.42
C LEU A 45 20.04 -2.69 -13.50
N THR A 46 18.94 -2.94 -14.17
CA THR A 46 18.80 -3.89 -15.29
C THR A 46 18.98 -3.20 -16.63
N LEU A 47 18.53 -1.95 -16.76
CA LEU A 47 18.55 -1.20 -18.00
C LEU A 47 19.96 -1.00 -18.57
N GLY A 48 20.06 -1.04 -19.90
CA GLY A 48 21.28 -0.78 -20.65
C GLY A 48 22.35 -1.87 -20.56
N LYS A 49 22.11 -2.95 -19.82
CA LYS A 49 23.06 -4.06 -19.71
C LYS A 49 22.84 -5.09 -20.80
N LYS A 50 23.88 -5.39 -21.58
CA LYS A 50 23.85 -6.39 -22.68
C LYS A 50 23.31 -7.74 -22.26
N LYS A 51 23.60 -8.18 -21.03
CA LYS A 51 23.13 -9.46 -20.47
C LYS A 51 21.60 -9.56 -20.39
N TYR A 52 20.88 -8.44 -20.37
CA TYR A 52 19.43 -8.35 -20.21
C TYR A 52 18.77 -7.70 -21.45
N ALA A 53 19.39 -7.81 -22.63
CA ALA A 53 18.93 -7.16 -23.86
C ALA A 53 17.52 -7.60 -24.28
N ASP A 54 17.20 -8.86 -24.06
CA ASP A 54 15.92 -9.51 -24.39
C ASP A 54 14.74 -9.07 -23.53
N VAL A 55 14.99 -8.45 -22.37
CA VAL A 55 13.92 -7.99 -21.45
C VAL A 55 13.82 -6.46 -21.34
N GLN A 56 14.61 -5.70 -22.11
CA GLN A 56 14.70 -4.24 -21.94
C GLN A 56 13.34 -3.53 -22.09
N GLU A 57 12.54 -3.85 -23.09
CA GLU A 57 11.25 -3.21 -23.34
C GLU A 57 10.28 -3.47 -22.18
N GLU A 58 10.21 -4.71 -21.68
CA GLU A 58 9.39 -5.08 -20.54
C GLU A 58 9.83 -4.33 -19.26
N ILE A 59 11.12 -4.26 -19.01
CA ILE A 59 11.66 -3.54 -17.84
C ILE A 59 11.38 -2.04 -17.93
N ILE A 60 11.46 -1.43 -19.12
CA ILE A 60 11.12 -0.01 -19.32
C ILE A 60 9.65 0.24 -18.97
N ALA A 61 8.75 -0.60 -19.48
CA ALA A 61 7.31 -0.46 -19.21
C ALA A 61 7.00 -0.61 -17.71
N LEU A 62 7.58 -1.62 -17.05
CA LEU A 62 7.39 -1.86 -15.62
C LEU A 62 7.96 -0.74 -14.76
N LYS A 63 9.11 -0.18 -15.14
CA LYS A 63 9.67 0.99 -14.45
C LYS A 63 8.74 2.19 -14.50
N LYS A 64 8.20 2.49 -15.69
CA LYS A 64 7.21 3.56 -15.84
C LYS A 64 6.01 3.33 -14.91
N ARG A 65 5.49 2.09 -14.88
CA ARG A 65 4.37 1.77 -13.98
C ARG A 65 4.76 1.92 -12.51
N CYS A 66 5.98 1.52 -12.12
CA CYS A 66 6.47 1.74 -10.75
C CYS A 66 6.61 3.21 -10.39
N ASP A 67 7.05 4.07 -11.31
CA ASP A 67 7.14 5.51 -11.08
C ASP A 67 5.75 6.10 -10.80
N GLU A 68 4.71 5.68 -11.54
CA GLU A 68 3.32 6.03 -11.30
C GLU A 68 2.82 5.52 -9.94
N LEU A 69 3.04 4.23 -9.65
CA LEU A 69 2.62 3.60 -8.38
C LEU A 69 3.29 4.26 -7.15
N GLN A 70 4.57 4.60 -7.24
CA GLN A 70 5.27 5.31 -6.16
C GLN A 70 4.61 6.65 -5.87
N LYS A 71 4.32 7.41 -6.94
CA LYS A 71 3.64 8.70 -6.80
C LYS A 71 2.25 8.53 -6.21
N GLU A 72 1.44 7.61 -6.77
CA GLU A 72 0.10 7.33 -6.29
C GLU A 72 0.11 6.93 -4.80
N LEU A 73 1.02 6.04 -4.37
CA LEU A 73 1.15 5.63 -2.97
C LEU A 73 1.57 6.78 -2.04
N LEU A 74 2.48 7.65 -2.48
CA LEU A 74 2.84 8.85 -1.70
C LEU A 74 1.65 9.81 -1.58
N ASP A 75 0.87 10.00 -2.65
CA ASP A 75 -0.34 10.81 -2.62
C ASP A 75 -1.38 10.24 -1.64
N GLN A 76 -1.41 8.90 -1.42
CA GLN A 76 -2.31 8.27 -0.44
C GLN A 76 -1.95 8.59 1.02
N VAL A 77 -0.73 9.00 1.32
CA VAL A 77 -0.36 9.41 2.69
C VAL A 77 -1.22 10.59 3.16
N GLU A 78 -1.35 11.61 2.30
CA GLU A 78 -2.17 12.78 2.59
C GLU A 78 -3.68 12.49 2.40
N ALA A 79 -4.01 11.62 1.44
CA ALA A 79 -5.39 11.23 1.18
C ALA A 79 -6.01 10.47 2.36
N ASP A 80 -5.23 9.64 3.07
CA ASP A 80 -5.67 8.92 4.27
C ASP A 80 -6.06 9.89 5.39
N ASP A 81 -5.23 10.91 5.64
CA ASP A 81 -5.53 11.97 6.60
C ASP A 81 -6.83 12.71 6.22
N LYS A 82 -6.94 13.18 4.98
CA LYS A 82 -8.13 13.89 4.49
C LYS A 82 -9.39 13.01 4.51
N GLY A 83 -9.25 11.73 4.18
CA GLY A 83 -10.36 10.77 4.15
C GLY A 83 -10.92 10.48 5.53
N PHE A 84 -10.10 10.58 6.59
CA PHE A 84 -10.53 10.37 7.97
C PHE A 84 -11.28 11.58 8.57
N VAL A 85 -11.02 12.81 8.09
CA VAL A 85 -11.61 14.04 8.65
C VAL A 85 -13.15 14.01 8.71
N PRO A 86 -13.89 13.59 7.66
CA PRO A 86 -15.35 13.50 7.74
C PRO A 86 -15.83 12.53 8.83
N LEU A 87 -15.18 11.39 8.96
CA LEU A 87 -15.51 10.38 9.97
C LEU A 87 -15.25 10.89 11.40
N ALA A 88 -14.10 11.54 11.62
CA ALA A 88 -13.76 12.15 12.90
C ALA A 88 -14.80 13.21 13.31
N LYS A 89 -15.27 14.04 12.38
CA LYS A 89 -16.34 15.02 12.61
C LYS A 89 -17.67 14.34 12.93
N ALA A 90 -18.02 13.27 12.21
CA ALA A 90 -19.27 12.52 12.42
C ALA A 90 -19.35 11.87 13.81
N TYR A 91 -18.24 11.45 14.40
CA TYR A 91 -18.19 10.95 15.78
C TYR A 91 -18.58 12.03 16.80
N GLY A 92 -18.35 13.30 16.52
CA GLY A 92 -18.72 14.44 17.39
C GLY A 92 -20.20 14.81 17.36
N ILE A 93 -21.00 14.26 16.46
CA ILE A 93 -22.45 14.51 16.36
C ILE A 93 -23.14 13.91 17.61
N PRO A 94 -24.08 14.64 18.26
CA PRO A 94 -24.83 14.14 19.40
C PRO A 94 -25.56 12.82 19.09
N LYS A 95 -25.63 11.92 20.08
CA LYS A 95 -26.22 10.58 19.88
C LYS A 95 -27.73 10.60 19.58
N ASP A 96 -28.41 11.66 19.96
CA ASP A 96 -29.83 11.91 19.77
C ASP A 96 -30.16 12.64 18.46
N ASP A 97 -29.15 13.02 17.68
CA ASP A 97 -29.38 13.60 16.35
C ASP A 97 -29.93 12.53 15.39
N PRO A 98 -31.12 12.78 14.78
CA PRO A 98 -31.77 11.80 13.90
C PRO A 98 -30.98 11.47 12.63
N ASN A 99 -30.06 12.33 12.21
CA ASN A 99 -29.25 12.13 11.01
C ASN A 99 -27.88 11.50 11.29
N ARG A 100 -27.49 11.39 12.56
CA ARG A 100 -26.17 10.93 12.98
C ARG A 100 -25.78 9.59 12.35
N ASP A 101 -26.69 8.64 12.37
CA ASP A 101 -26.43 7.30 11.86
C ASP A 101 -26.16 7.28 10.36
N ALA A 102 -26.92 8.04 9.57
CA ALA A 102 -26.73 8.14 8.14
C ALA A 102 -25.41 8.84 7.79
N ILE A 103 -25.06 9.92 8.53
CA ILE A 103 -23.82 10.65 8.34
C ILE A 103 -22.61 9.77 8.71
N LEU A 104 -22.68 9.02 9.81
CA LEU A 104 -21.63 8.07 10.19
C LEU A 104 -21.44 6.97 9.16
N GLU A 105 -22.52 6.42 8.62
CA GLU A 105 -22.47 5.38 7.60
C GLU A 105 -21.75 5.88 6.35
N GLU A 106 -22.16 7.03 5.81
CA GLU A 106 -21.55 7.63 4.62
C GLU A 106 -20.07 7.98 4.84
N ALA A 107 -19.76 8.61 5.98
CA ALA A 107 -18.39 8.97 6.32
C ALA A 107 -17.50 7.74 6.49
N THR A 108 -18.03 6.65 7.05
CA THR A 108 -17.28 5.39 7.22
C THR A 108 -17.00 4.72 5.89
N VAL A 109 -17.98 4.68 4.97
CA VAL A 109 -17.78 4.16 3.60
C VAL A 109 -16.70 4.97 2.89
N THR A 110 -16.74 6.29 3.01
CA THR A 110 -15.73 7.18 2.43
C THR A 110 -14.34 6.92 3.01
N ALA A 111 -14.24 6.72 4.34
CA ALA A 111 -12.98 6.43 5.02
C ALA A 111 -12.38 5.06 4.64
N CYS A 112 -13.18 4.12 4.12
CA CYS A 112 -12.69 2.85 3.59
C CYS A 112 -12.03 2.97 2.19
N ALA A 113 -12.33 4.01 1.43
CA ALA A 113 -11.89 4.11 0.03
C ALA A 113 -10.37 4.22 -0.10
N VAL A 114 -9.72 5.03 0.75
CA VAL A 114 -8.27 5.25 0.69
C VAL A 114 -7.50 3.96 1.05
N PRO A 115 -7.72 3.30 2.20
CA PRO A 115 -6.99 2.08 2.52
C PRO A 115 -7.27 0.95 1.50
N MET A 116 -8.47 0.87 0.92
CA MET A 116 -8.76 -0.07 -0.16
C MET A 116 -7.92 0.21 -1.40
N HIS A 117 -7.77 1.48 -1.78
CA HIS A 117 -6.94 1.89 -2.91
C HIS A 117 -5.45 1.63 -2.64
N ILE A 118 -4.94 1.86 -1.43
CA ILE A 118 -3.58 1.48 -1.03
C ILE A 118 -3.36 -0.02 -1.25
N MET A 119 -4.32 -0.87 -0.87
CA MET A 119 -4.23 -2.31 -1.12
C MET A 119 -4.11 -2.63 -2.61
N GLU A 120 -4.93 -2.00 -3.47
CA GLU A 120 -4.89 -2.19 -4.93
C GLU A 120 -3.53 -1.80 -5.52
N LEU A 121 -2.97 -0.67 -5.08
CA LEU A 121 -1.65 -0.21 -5.51
C LEU A 121 -0.53 -1.18 -5.07
N CYS A 122 -0.60 -1.70 -3.85
CA CYS A 122 0.35 -2.70 -3.36
C CYS A 122 0.29 -4.01 -4.16
N CYS A 123 -0.91 -4.45 -4.56
CA CYS A 123 -1.08 -5.62 -5.44
C CYS A 123 -0.37 -5.40 -6.78
N GLN A 124 -0.59 -4.26 -7.42
CA GLN A 124 0.07 -3.92 -8.70
C GLN A 124 1.59 -3.78 -8.54
N ALA A 125 2.06 -3.23 -7.42
CA ALA A 125 3.49 -3.17 -7.12
C ALA A 125 4.09 -4.58 -7.01
N LEU A 126 3.41 -5.52 -6.35
CA LEU A 126 3.84 -6.92 -6.27
C LEU A 126 3.87 -7.62 -7.63
N ASP A 127 2.96 -7.27 -8.56
CA ASP A 127 3.03 -7.76 -9.94
C ASP A 127 4.32 -7.32 -10.64
N CYS A 128 4.70 -6.05 -10.51
CA CYS A 128 5.96 -5.52 -11.04
C CYS A 128 7.19 -6.18 -10.37
N VAL A 129 7.17 -6.28 -9.04
CA VAL A 129 8.28 -6.86 -8.26
C VAL A 129 8.52 -8.32 -8.63
N ALA A 130 7.47 -9.10 -8.92
CA ALA A 130 7.62 -10.49 -9.36
C ALA A 130 8.45 -10.60 -10.65
N VAL A 131 8.22 -9.72 -11.61
CA VAL A 131 8.99 -9.70 -12.86
C VAL A 131 10.42 -9.24 -12.61
N PHE A 132 10.65 -8.21 -11.80
CA PHE A 132 11.99 -7.76 -11.45
C PHE A 132 12.80 -8.84 -10.71
N ALA A 133 12.16 -9.61 -9.82
CA ALA A 133 12.82 -10.73 -9.14
C ALA A 133 13.23 -11.84 -10.13
N ALA A 134 12.37 -12.13 -11.12
CA ALA A 134 12.62 -13.20 -12.10
C ALA A 134 13.62 -12.80 -13.18
N LYS A 135 13.50 -11.59 -13.72
CA LYS A 135 14.17 -11.14 -14.95
C LYS A 135 15.19 -10.01 -14.74
N GLY A 136 15.19 -9.37 -13.58
CA GLY A 136 16.03 -8.23 -13.28
C GLY A 136 17.48 -8.57 -12.95
N SER A 137 18.23 -7.53 -12.67
CA SER A 137 19.66 -7.64 -12.37
C SER A 137 19.92 -8.50 -11.13
N ARG A 138 20.68 -9.58 -11.29
CA ARG A 138 21.10 -10.45 -10.19
C ARG A 138 21.92 -9.74 -9.10
N LEU A 139 22.54 -8.61 -9.42
CA LEU A 139 23.30 -7.79 -8.45
C LEU A 139 22.37 -7.09 -7.44
N ALA A 140 21.10 -6.89 -7.79
CA ALA A 140 20.12 -6.21 -6.96
C ALA A 140 18.91 -7.12 -6.64
N VAL A 141 19.03 -8.45 -6.82
CA VAL A 141 17.90 -9.36 -6.62
C VAL A 141 17.42 -9.38 -5.16
N SER A 142 18.30 -9.13 -4.18
CA SER A 142 17.94 -8.98 -2.77
C SER A 142 16.93 -7.84 -2.55
N ASP A 143 17.07 -6.74 -3.31
CA ASP A 143 16.16 -5.60 -3.21
C ASP A 143 14.76 -5.95 -3.73
N ALA A 144 14.63 -6.87 -4.69
CA ALA A 144 13.33 -7.42 -5.09
C ALA A 144 12.67 -8.22 -3.95
N GLY A 145 13.45 -8.98 -3.18
CA GLY A 145 12.98 -9.66 -1.97
C GLY A 145 12.52 -8.67 -0.91
N CYS A 146 13.31 -7.63 -0.64
CA CYS A 146 12.93 -6.55 0.28
C CYS A 146 11.66 -5.81 -0.19
N ALA A 147 11.55 -5.53 -1.50
CA ALA A 147 10.35 -4.93 -2.10
C ALA A 147 9.10 -5.76 -1.84
N ALA A 148 9.17 -7.08 -2.04
CA ALA A 148 8.05 -7.99 -1.80
C ALA A 148 7.59 -7.96 -0.34
N VAL A 149 8.52 -7.98 0.63
CA VAL A 149 8.22 -7.90 2.07
C VAL A 149 7.56 -6.56 2.43
N CYS A 150 8.10 -5.44 1.94
CA CYS A 150 7.53 -4.12 2.19
C CYS A 150 6.13 -3.98 1.60
N CYS A 151 5.92 -4.36 0.33
CA CYS A 151 4.59 -4.29 -0.30
C CYS A 151 3.58 -5.24 0.38
N LYS A 152 4.00 -6.43 0.84
CA LYS A 152 3.16 -7.33 1.64
C LYS A 152 2.76 -6.69 2.96
N ALA A 153 3.71 -6.10 3.68
CA ALA A 153 3.44 -5.43 4.96
C ALA A 153 2.46 -4.26 4.77
N ALA A 154 2.65 -3.45 3.71
CA ALA A 154 1.75 -2.36 3.36
C ALA A 154 0.33 -2.85 3.04
N LEU A 155 0.21 -3.90 2.22
CA LEU A 155 -1.08 -4.53 1.88
C LEU A 155 -1.83 -5.01 3.12
N GLN A 156 -1.14 -5.72 4.03
CA GLN A 156 -1.72 -6.22 5.27
C GLN A 156 -2.08 -5.08 6.24
N ALA A 157 -1.21 -4.06 6.38
CA ALA A 157 -1.48 -2.92 7.24
C ALA A 157 -2.68 -2.10 6.74
N ALA A 158 -2.78 -1.85 5.42
CA ALA A 158 -3.92 -1.16 4.83
C ALA A 158 -5.24 -1.93 5.04
N SER A 159 -5.23 -3.26 4.96
CA SER A 159 -6.43 -4.09 5.18
C SER A 159 -7.03 -3.91 6.58
N LEU A 160 -6.20 -3.71 7.62
CA LEU A 160 -6.69 -3.47 8.98
C LEU A 160 -7.46 -2.15 9.08
N ASN A 161 -7.08 -1.14 8.30
CA ASN A 161 -7.83 0.12 8.23
C ASN A 161 -9.17 -0.04 7.49
N VAL A 162 -9.28 -0.95 6.52
CA VAL A 162 -10.57 -1.34 5.96
C VAL A 162 -11.41 -2.03 7.02
N PHE A 163 -10.88 -3.07 7.67
CA PHE A 163 -11.64 -3.92 8.60
C PHE A 163 -12.12 -3.18 9.84
N ILE A 164 -11.32 -2.27 10.42
CA ILE A 164 -11.76 -1.48 11.58
C ILE A 164 -12.95 -0.58 11.22
N ASN A 165 -12.96 -0.01 10.00
CA ASN A 165 -14.03 0.84 9.52
C ASN A 165 -15.28 0.01 9.18
N THR A 166 -15.16 -1.07 8.40
CA THR A 166 -16.30 -1.93 8.03
C THR A 166 -16.98 -2.57 9.23
N LYS A 167 -16.26 -2.79 10.34
CA LYS A 167 -16.84 -3.28 11.60
C LYS A 167 -17.93 -2.37 12.13
N SER A 168 -17.83 -1.05 11.94
CA SER A 168 -18.77 -0.05 12.45
C SER A 168 -19.95 0.23 11.51
N LEU A 169 -19.92 -0.22 10.25
CA LEU A 169 -21.00 -0.04 9.29
C LEU A 169 -22.25 -0.79 9.72
N LYS A 170 -23.40 -0.13 9.66
CA LYS A 170 -24.73 -0.73 9.90
C LYS A 170 -25.19 -1.56 8.71
N ASN A 171 -24.92 -1.10 7.49
CA ASN A 171 -25.17 -1.87 6.27
C ASN A 171 -24.17 -3.03 6.17
N ARG A 172 -24.60 -4.19 6.65
CA ARG A 172 -23.75 -5.40 6.69
C ARG A 172 -23.42 -5.95 5.30
N GLU A 173 -24.27 -5.71 4.31
CA GLU A 173 -24.02 -6.13 2.91
C GLU A 173 -22.85 -5.31 2.32
N THR A 174 -22.87 -3.99 2.47
CA THR A 174 -21.76 -3.11 2.07
C THR A 174 -20.47 -3.48 2.80
N ALA A 175 -20.54 -3.69 4.12
CA ALA A 175 -19.39 -4.11 4.92
C ALA A 175 -18.80 -5.43 4.41
N GLN A 176 -19.66 -6.41 4.12
CA GLN A 176 -19.24 -7.73 3.64
C GLN A 176 -18.59 -7.62 2.25
N ALA A 177 -19.20 -6.88 1.32
CA ALA A 177 -18.60 -6.69 -0.01
C ALA A 177 -17.20 -6.07 0.05
N MET A 178 -16.98 -5.06 0.93
CA MET A 178 -15.67 -4.46 1.14
C MET A 178 -14.68 -5.46 1.76
N ASN A 179 -15.11 -6.22 2.75
CA ASN A 179 -14.29 -7.24 3.39
C ASN A 179 -13.90 -8.36 2.41
N ASP A 180 -14.82 -8.80 1.56
CA ASP A 180 -14.57 -9.84 0.57
C ASP A 180 -13.56 -9.36 -0.46
N LYS A 181 -13.65 -8.11 -0.91
CA LYS A 181 -12.66 -7.50 -1.82
C LYS A 181 -11.27 -7.44 -1.16
N ALA A 182 -11.20 -6.96 0.09
CA ALA A 182 -9.93 -6.89 0.82
C ALA A 182 -9.33 -8.27 1.06
N ASN A 183 -10.14 -9.24 1.50
CA ASN A 183 -9.69 -10.63 1.70
C ASN A 183 -9.27 -11.30 0.39
N GLY A 184 -9.95 -11.01 -0.73
CA GLY A 184 -9.54 -11.49 -2.05
C GLY A 184 -8.13 -11.04 -2.42
N MET A 185 -7.80 -9.76 -2.20
CA MET A 185 -6.44 -9.24 -2.40
C MET A 185 -5.42 -9.89 -1.46
N LEU A 186 -5.74 -10.02 -0.16
CA LEU A 186 -4.84 -10.68 0.79
C LEU A 186 -4.58 -12.13 0.39
N ASN A 187 -5.61 -12.89 0.07
CA ASN A 187 -5.51 -14.31 -0.29
C ASN A 187 -4.69 -14.53 -1.57
N ALA A 188 -4.75 -13.60 -2.52
CA ALA A 188 -3.99 -13.70 -3.76
C ALA A 188 -2.54 -13.23 -3.61
N TYR A 189 -2.31 -12.12 -2.91
CA TYR A 189 -1.03 -11.41 -2.98
C TYR A 189 -0.10 -11.64 -1.78
N VAL A 190 -0.62 -12.05 -0.62
CA VAL A 190 0.26 -12.43 0.50
C VAL A 190 1.09 -13.67 0.16
N PRO A 191 0.51 -14.77 -0.36
CA PRO A 191 1.30 -15.91 -0.82
C PRO A 191 2.25 -15.55 -1.96
N LYS A 192 1.81 -14.73 -2.92
CA LYS A 192 2.66 -14.27 -4.03
C LYS A 192 3.91 -13.52 -3.53
N ALA A 193 3.75 -12.63 -2.54
CA ALA A 193 4.89 -11.93 -1.94
C ALA A 193 5.85 -12.91 -1.22
N ASP A 194 5.31 -13.91 -0.53
CA ASP A 194 6.11 -14.96 0.11
C ASP A 194 6.86 -15.82 -0.91
N GLU A 195 6.25 -16.15 -2.03
CA GLU A 195 6.90 -16.86 -3.14
C GLU A 195 8.06 -16.04 -3.72
N ILE A 196 7.87 -14.74 -3.96
CA ILE A 196 8.94 -13.84 -4.43
C ILE A 196 10.08 -13.83 -3.42
N PHE A 197 9.79 -13.61 -2.14
CA PHE A 197 10.80 -13.60 -1.08
C PHE A 197 11.57 -14.92 -1.01
N ASN A 198 10.87 -16.05 -1.01
CA ASN A 198 11.47 -17.38 -0.92
C ASN A 198 12.32 -17.71 -2.15
N SER A 199 11.88 -17.31 -3.37
CA SER A 199 12.64 -17.47 -4.60
C SER A 199 13.95 -16.70 -4.57
N VAL A 200 13.92 -15.47 -4.03
CA VAL A 200 15.14 -14.65 -3.85
C VAL A 200 16.04 -15.25 -2.77
N LYS A 201 15.46 -15.65 -1.62
CA LYS A 201 16.20 -16.26 -0.51
C LYS A 201 16.95 -17.52 -0.93
N SER A 202 16.33 -18.36 -1.75
CA SER A 202 16.95 -19.62 -2.25
C SER A 202 18.22 -19.37 -3.09
N LEU A 203 18.36 -18.20 -3.72
CA LEU A 203 19.57 -17.84 -4.48
C LEU A 203 20.81 -17.65 -3.57
N PHE A 204 20.60 -17.51 -2.28
CA PHE A 204 21.66 -17.37 -1.26
C PHE A 204 21.91 -18.66 -0.50
N GLY A 205 21.31 -19.79 -0.93
CA GLY A 205 21.51 -21.11 -0.30
C GLY A 205 20.84 -21.25 1.06
N GLN A 206 19.77 -20.47 1.32
CA GLN A 206 19.02 -20.46 2.57
C GLN A 206 17.63 -21.09 2.42
#